data_be1d49adf6b3bf00f5438e72b7fd99fd
#
_entry.id   be1d49adf6b3bf00f5438e72b7fd99fd
#
_cell.length_a   1.000
_cell.length_b   1.000
_cell.length_c   1.000
_cell.angle_alpha   90.00
_cell.angle_beta   90.00
_cell.angle_gamma   90.00
#
_symmetry.space_group_name_H-M   'P 1'
#
loop_
_entity.id
_entity.type
_entity.pdbx_description
1 polymer ?
#
loop_
_entity_poly.entity_id
_entity_poly.type
_entity_poly.pdbx_seq_one_letter_code
_entity_poly.pdbx_strand_id
1 'polypeptide(L)'
;SKKKLKLDKSQAVASIGQIELMNLFKKTFNKSKINLSQILLTLEDTEKRRRAINAKRTFENLFDLGFIPVVNENDSIATSEIKYGDNDRLASRVAQISGADCLILLSDVNGLYSKDPKLDKKAKLIYEIKNIDKNIERLATQKTGEFGSGGMKTKIDAAKICQFSGCHMAIANGLINRPIQK
;
A
#
# COMPACT_ATOMS: atom_id res chain seq x y z
N SER A 1 -27.31 -2.22 8.61
CA SER A 1 -25.99 -2.80 8.91
C SER A 1 -25.60 -3.80 7.83
N LYS A 2 -24.52 -3.53 7.06
CA LYS A 2 -24.00 -4.51 6.10
C LYS A 2 -23.53 -5.73 6.88
N LYS A 3 -24.18 -6.87 6.70
CA LYS A 3 -23.78 -8.15 7.32
C LYS A 3 -22.37 -8.49 6.85
N LYS A 4 -21.42 -8.62 7.79
CA LYS A 4 -20.05 -9.03 7.48
C LYS A 4 -20.10 -10.44 6.87
N LEU A 5 -19.57 -10.60 5.66
CA LEU A 5 -19.52 -11.90 5.00
C LEU A 5 -18.65 -12.87 5.83
N LYS A 6 -18.98 -14.15 5.80
CA LYS A 6 -18.09 -15.20 6.31
C LYS A 6 -16.80 -15.23 5.47
N LEU A 7 -15.70 -15.67 6.05
CA LEU A 7 -14.37 -15.64 5.43
C LEU A 7 -14.37 -16.32 4.04
N ASP A 8 -14.89 -17.54 3.96
CA ASP A 8 -15.01 -18.33 2.73
C ASP A 8 -15.75 -17.58 1.60
N LYS A 9 -16.86 -16.93 1.94
CA LYS A 9 -17.61 -16.12 0.99
C LYS A 9 -16.86 -14.85 0.59
N SER A 10 -16.15 -14.23 1.52
CA SER A 10 -15.33 -13.05 1.23
C SER A 10 -14.18 -13.40 0.27
N GLN A 11 -13.52 -14.54 0.49
CA GLN A 11 -12.47 -15.05 -0.38
C GLN A 11 -12.98 -15.34 -1.80
N ALA A 12 -14.14 -15.98 -1.92
CA ALA A 12 -14.76 -16.26 -3.22
C ALA A 12 -15.11 -14.97 -3.97
N VAL A 13 -15.69 -13.98 -3.31
CA VAL A 13 -16.02 -12.67 -3.91
C VAL A 13 -14.76 -11.91 -4.31
N ALA A 14 -13.71 -11.93 -3.49
CA ALA A 14 -12.43 -11.32 -3.81
C ALA A 14 -11.80 -11.94 -5.07
N SER A 15 -11.87 -13.25 -5.21
CA SER A 15 -11.39 -13.98 -6.39
C SER A 15 -12.09 -13.54 -7.68
N ILE A 16 -13.42 -13.32 -7.64
CA ILE A 16 -14.19 -12.82 -8.78
C ILE A 16 -13.81 -11.35 -9.07
N GLY A 17 -13.77 -10.52 -8.03
CA GLY A 17 -13.49 -9.08 -8.17
C GLY A 17 -12.07 -8.79 -8.68
N GLN A 18 -11.11 -9.67 -8.40
CA GLN A 18 -9.73 -9.51 -8.85
C GLN A 18 -9.61 -9.53 -10.38
N ILE A 19 -10.43 -10.33 -11.07
CA ILE A 19 -10.46 -10.39 -12.54
C ILE A 19 -10.93 -9.05 -13.10
N GLU A 20 -12.01 -8.49 -12.57
CA GLU A 20 -12.54 -7.20 -12.99
C GLU A 20 -11.55 -6.05 -12.72
N LEU A 21 -10.91 -6.06 -11.57
CA LEU A 21 -9.88 -5.09 -11.22
C LEU A 21 -8.74 -5.10 -12.23
N MET A 22 -8.20 -6.28 -12.56
CA MET A 22 -7.11 -6.42 -13.53
C MET A 22 -7.52 -6.02 -14.95
N ASN A 23 -8.75 -6.32 -15.36
CA ASN A 23 -9.28 -5.89 -16.65
C ASN A 23 -9.34 -4.35 -16.74
N LEU A 24 -9.75 -3.69 -15.66
CA LEU A 24 -9.78 -2.22 -15.60
C LEU A 24 -8.38 -1.61 -15.71
N PHE A 25 -7.41 -2.14 -14.95
CA PHE A 25 -6.00 -1.72 -15.06
C PHE A 25 -5.48 -1.93 -16.49
N LYS A 26 -5.64 -3.13 -17.04
CA LYS A 26 -5.20 -3.44 -18.41
C LYS A 26 -5.81 -2.50 -19.45
N LYS A 27 -7.12 -2.25 -19.39
CA LYS A 27 -7.81 -1.32 -20.30
C LYS A 27 -7.27 0.10 -20.19
N THR A 28 -6.93 0.54 -18.96
CA THR A 28 -6.41 1.89 -18.72
C THR A 28 -4.99 2.06 -19.24
N PHE A 29 -4.10 1.14 -18.91
CA PHE A 29 -2.68 1.22 -19.25
C PHE A 29 -2.39 0.91 -20.72
N ASN A 30 -3.21 0.08 -21.38
CA ASN A 30 -3.12 -0.17 -22.81
C ASN A 30 -3.22 1.10 -23.67
N LYS A 31 -3.95 2.12 -23.19
CA LYS A 31 -4.02 3.43 -23.89
C LYS A 31 -2.64 4.09 -24.02
N SER A 32 -1.74 3.82 -23.07
CA SER A 32 -0.36 4.32 -23.06
C SER A 32 0.65 3.27 -23.55
N LYS A 33 0.20 2.14 -24.10
CA LYS A 33 1.04 1.01 -24.55
C LYS A 33 1.92 0.44 -23.44
N ILE A 34 1.44 0.45 -22.18
CA ILE A 34 2.15 -0.08 -21.03
C ILE A 34 1.67 -1.51 -20.78
N ASN A 35 2.61 -2.45 -20.76
CA ASN A 35 2.34 -3.85 -20.47
C ASN A 35 2.24 -4.06 -18.95
N LEU A 36 1.22 -4.79 -18.51
CA LEU A 36 1.00 -5.11 -17.11
C LEU A 36 1.11 -6.61 -16.86
N SER A 37 1.64 -6.95 -15.72
CA SER A 37 1.56 -8.29 -15.12
C SER A 37 0.81 -8.24 -13.80
N GLN A 38 0.36 -9.39 -13.30
CA GLN A 38 -0.29 -9.50 -12.00
C GLN A 38 0.57 -10.33 -11.06
N ILE A 39 0.74 -9.84 -9.82
CA ILE A 39 1.33 -10.60 -8.72
C ILE A 39 0.36 -10.52 -7.53
N LEU A 40 0.00 -11.70 -6.99
CA LEU A 40 -0.78 -11.80 -5.76
C LEU A 40 0.13 -12.35 -4.66
N LEU A 41 0.24 -11.61 -3.55
CA LEU A 41 1.10 -11.95 -2.43
C LEU A 41 0.31 -12.13 -1.13
N THR A 42 0.77 -13.03 -0.30
CA THR A 42 0.38 -13.11 1.11
C THR A 42 1.45 -12.50 2.00
N LEU A 43 1.13 -12.27 3.28
CA LEU A 43 2.10 -11.81 4.27
C LEU A 43 3.35 -12.71 4.31
N GLU A 44 3.15 -14.04 4.29
CA GLU A 44 4.23 -15.02 4.30
C GLU A 44 5.19 -14.90 3.11
N ASP A 45 4.69 -14.50 1.93
CA ASP A 45 5.51 -14.36 0.73
C ASP A 45 6.51 -13.21 0.83
N THR A 46 6.26 -12.27 1.74
CA THR A 46 7.15 -11.13 1.98
C THR A 46 7.99 -11.27 3.26
N GLU A 47 7.60 -12.10 4.21
CA GLU A 47 8.29 -12.26 5.49
C GLU A 47 9.19 -13.51 5.53
N LYS A 48 8.80 -14.59 4.87
CA LYS A 48 9.65 -15.80 4.77
C LYS A 48 10.76 -15.58 3.74
N ARG A 49 12.01 -15.56 4.20
CA ARG A 49 13.20 -15.26 3.39
C ARG A 49 13.23 -15.94 2.02
N ARG A 50 12.95 -17.25 1.97
CA ARG A 50 12.95 -18.02 0.71
C ARG A 50 11.90 -17.53 -0.27
N ARG A 51 10.68 -17.23 0.22
CA ARG A 51 9.57 -16.73 -0.59
C ARG A 51 9.84 -15.30 -1.06
N ALA A 52 10.35 -14.44 -0.18
CA ALA A 52 10.72 -13.07 -0.52
C ALA A 52 11.80 -13.00 -1.62
N ILE A 53 12.82 -13.86 -1.55
CA ILE A 53 13.85 -13.98 -2.62
C ILE A 53 13.21 -14.44 -3.94
N ASN A 54 12.28 -15.38 -3.89
CA ASN A 54 11.60 -15.85 -5.09
C ASN A 54 10.72 -14.75 -5.71
N ALA A 55 9.96 -14.03 -4.87
CA ALA A 55 9.19 -12.87 -5.31
C ALA A 55 10.09 -11.79 -5.93
N LYS A 56 11.24 -11.46 -5.31
CA LYS A 56 12.22 -10.52 -5.85
C LYS A 56 12.65 -10.89 -7.28
N ARG A 57 13.05 -12.13 -7.48
CA ARG A 57 13.45 -12.63 -8.81
C ARG A 57 12.31 -12.51 -9.84
N THR A 58 11.08 -12.73 -9.41
CA THR A 58 9.90 -12.55 -10.27
C THR A 58 9.74 -11.10 -10.68
N PHE A 59 9.90 -10.14 -9.75
CA PHE A 59 9.87 -8.70 -10.05
C PHE A 59 10.97 -8.33 -11.04
N GLU A 60 12.22 -8.76 -10.80
CA GLU A 60 13.36 -8.50 -11.66
C GLU A 60 13.09 -8.99 -13.10
N ASN A 61 12.67 -10.24 -13.26
CA ASN A 61 12.34 -10.80 -14.58
C ASN A 61 11.20 -10.04 -15.29
N LEU A 62 10.18 -9.60 -14.55
CA LEU A 62 9.08 -8.83 -15.14
C LEU A 62 9.54 -7.45 -15.63
N PHE A 63 10.43 -6.80 -14.89
CA PHE A 63 11.03 -5.53 -15.32
C PHE A 63 11.90 -5.72 -16.54
N ASP A 64 12.72 -6.77 -16.61
CA ASP A 64 13.56 -7.11 -17.77
C ASP A 64 12.72 -7.40 -19.01
N LEU A 65 11.54 -7.97 -18.85
CA LEU A 65 10.57 -8.20 -19.92
C LEU A 65 9.75 -6.94 -20.30
N GLY A 66 9.96 -5.81 -19.63
CA GLY A 66 9.24 -4.56 -19.87
C GLY A 66 7.80 -4.54 -19.38
N PHE A 67 7.49 -5.32 -18.34
CA PHE A 67 6.17 -5.35 -17.70
C PHE A 67 6.17 -4.59 -16.37
N ILE A 68 5.07 -3.87 -16.10
CA ILE A 68 4.82 -3.28 -14.79
C ILE A 68 3.96 -4.24 -13.96
N PRO A 69 4.46 -4.72 -12.82
CA PRO A 69 3.69 -5.57 -11.93
C PRO A 69 2.59 -4.78 -11.20
N VAL A 70 1.34 -5.22 -11.34
CA VAL A 70 0.23 -4.79 -10.48
C VAL A 70 0.12 -5.81 -9.36
N VAL A 71 0.39 -5.35 -8.14
CA VAL A 71 0.44 -6.21 -6.96
C VAL A 71 -0.79 -6.01 -6.10
N ASN A 72 -1.37 -7.09 -5.61
CA ASN A 72 -2.43 -7.06 -4.61
C ASN A 72 -2.24 -8.19 -3.60
N GLU A 73 -2.95 -8.11 -2.48
CA GLU A 73 -3.02 -9.23 -1.54
C GLU A 73 -3.76 -10.42 -2.20
N ASN A 74 -3.29 -11.64 -1.92
CA ASN A 74 -4.01 -12.85 -2.33
C ASN A 74 -5.18 -13.13 -1.39
N ASP A 75 -6.20 -12.30 -1.48
CA ASP A 75 -7.42 -12.40 -0.67
C ASP A 75 -8.18 -13.73 -0.86
N SER A 76 -7.89 -14.50 -1.92
CA SER A 76 -8.53 -15.79 -2.17
C SER A 76 -8.14 -16.86 -1.15
N ILE A 77 -6.95 -16.75 -0.56
CA ILE A 77 -6.40 -17.72 0.40
C ILE A 77 -5.92 -17.08 1.70
N ALA A 78 -5.90 -15.74 1.79
CA ALA A 78 -5.50 -15.05 3.01
C ALA A 78 -6.53 -15.30 4.13
N THR A 79 -6.05 -15.68 5.32
CA THR A 79 -6.86 -15.82 6.54
C THR A 79 -6.71 -14.58 7.41
N SER A 80 -7.57 -14.42 8.42
CA SER A 80 -7.50 -13.30 9.35
C SER A 80 -6.16 -13.19 10.07
N GLU A 81 -5.46 -14.31 10.27
CA GLU A 81 -4.17 -14.38 10.97
C GLU A 81 -2.99 -13.97 10.07
N ILE A 82 -3.13 -14.13 8.75
CA ILE A 82 -2.05 -13.91 7.77
C ILE A 82 -2.36 -12.80 6.77
N LYS A 83 -3.40 -12.01 7.04
CA LYS A 83 -3.81 -10.90 6.19
C LYS A 83 -3.01 -9.63 6.49
N TYR A 84 -2.61 -8.90 5.44
CA TYR A 84 -1.98 -7.58 5.62
C TYR A 84 -2.91 -6.58 6.32
N GLY A 85 -4.20 -6.65 6.03
CA GLY A 85 -5.21 -5.77 6.60
C GLY A 85 -5.30 -4.41 5.92
N ASP A 86 -4.23 -3.92 5.33
CA ASP A 86 -4.21 -2.73 4.48
C ASP A 86 -3.08 -2.78 3.44
N ASN A 87 -3.26 -2.03 2.35
CA ASN A 87 -2.31 -2.00 1.25
C ASN A 87 -1.07 -1.14 1.52
N ASP A 88 -1.04 -0.29 2.54
CA ASP A 88 0.13 0.51 2.88
C ASP A 88 1.29 -0.39 3.31
N ARG A 89 0.98 -1.39 4.16
CA ARG A 89 1.96 -2.38 4.60
C ARG A 89 2.42 -3.30 3.46
N LEU A 90 1.48 -3.78 2.64
CA LEU A 90 1.82 -4.57 1.45
C LEU A 90 2.73 -3.77 0.52
N ALA A 91 2.38 -2.52 0.21
CA ALA A 91 3.16 -1.65 -0.67
C ALA A 91 4.58 -1.43 -0.15
N SER A 92 4.77 -1.20 1.16
CA SER A 92 6.10 -1.04 1.75
C SER A 92 6.94 -2.31 1.68
N ARG A 93 6.33 -3.49 1.87
CA ARG A 93 7.02 -4.78 1.69
C ARG A 93 7.38 -5.04 0.23
N VAL A 94 6.50 -4.68 -0.70
CA VAL A 94 6.80 -4.77 -2.14
C VAL A 94 7.94 -3.84 -2.51
N ALA A 95 7.94 -2.59 -2.02
CA ALA A 95 9.04 -1.66 -2.24
C ALA A 95 10.39 -2.22 -1.71
N GLN A 96 10.38 -2.82 -0.52
CA GLN A 96 11.56 -3.48 0.05
C GLN A 96 12.06 -4.65 -0.81
N ILE A 97 11.15 -5.54 -1.26
CA ILE A 97 11.51 -6.73 -2.03
C ILE A 97 11.98 -6.39 -3.43
N SER A 98 11.31 -5.43 -4.08
CA SER A 98 11.67 -4.99 -5.44
C SER A 98 12.91 -4.10 -5.48
N GLY A 99 13.41 -3.64 -4.32
CA GLY A 99 14.54 -2.73 -4.24
C GLY A 99 14.19 -1.32 -4.75
N ALA A 100 12.96 -0.87 -4.52
CA ALA A 100 12.51 0.45 -4.95
C ALA A 100 13.24 1.56 -4.17
N ASP A 101 13.61 2.64 -4.86
CA ASP A 101 14.22 3.83 -4.25
C ASP A 101 13.17 4.70 -3.55
N CYS A 102 11.92 4.67 -4.02
CA CYS A 102 10.84 5.48 -3.48
C CYS A 102 9.50 4.76 -3.55
N LEU A 103 8.73 4.83 -2.47
CA LEU A 103 7.33 4.43 -2.39
C LEU A 103 6.45 5.69 -2.33
N ILE A 104 5.47 5.80 -3.21
CA ILE A 104 4.47 6.87 -3.18
C ILE A 104 3.12 6.26 -2.79
N LEU A 105 2.60 6.62 -1.61
CA LEU A 105 1.26 6.24 -1.17
C LEU A 105 0.26 7.29 -1.64
N LEU A 106 -0.64 6.90 -2.54
CA LEU A 106 -1.80 7.71 -2.90
C LEU A 106 -2.92 7.49 -1.88
N SER A 107 -3.30 8.56 -1.19
CA SER A 107 -4.25 8.50 -0.08
C SER A 107 -5.35 9.56 -0.25
N ASP A 108 -6.33 9.56 0.64
CA ASP A 108 -7.34 10.62 0.78
C ASP A 108 -6.87 11.84 1.60
N VAL A 109 -5.60 11.81 2.04
CA VAL A 109 -4.96 12.89 2.82
C VAL A 109 -3.68 13.36 2.14
N ASN A 110 -3.30 14.62 2.40
CA ASN A 110 -2.07 15.21 1.83
C ASN A 110 -0.79 14.73 2.52
N GLY A 111 -0.88 14.10 3.68
CA GLY A 111 0.27 13.69 4.48
C GLY A 111 0.00 13.70 5.99
N LEU A 112 1.07 13.69 6.78
CA LEU A 112 0.99 13.83 8.23
C LEU A 112 0.85 15.30 8.63
N TYR A 113 -0.05 15.57 9.57
CA TYR A 113 -0.25 16.91 10.14
C TYR A 113 0.16 16.94 11.62
N SER A 114 0.54 18.11 12.11
CA SER A 114 0.87 18.35 13.53
C SER A 114 -0.30 18.05 14.48
N LYS A 115 -1.54 18.15 13.97
CA LYS A 115 -2.80 17.83 14.64
C LYS A 115 -3.82 17.38 13.61
N ASP A 116 -5.00 16.93 14.04
CA ASP A 116 -6.07 16.59 13.09
C ASP A 116 -6.64 17.87 12.43
N PRO A 117 -6.48 18.04 11.11
CA PRO A 117 -6.97 19.24 10.40
C PRO A 117 -8.50 19.35 10.38
N LYS A 118 -9.23 18.26 10.68
CA LYS A 118 -10.70 18.29 10.82
C LYS A 118 -11.13 18.88 12.17
N LEU A 119 -10.27 18.77 13.20
CA LEU A 119 -10.58 19.20 14.57
C LEU A 119 -9.87 20.52 14.93
N ASP A 120 -8.69 20.81 14.36
CA ASP A 120 -7.92 22.01 14.64
C ASP A 120 -7.51 22.71 13.34
N LYS A 121 -8.08 23.89 13.09
CA LYS A 121 -7.76 24.74 11.92
C LYS A 121 -6.30 25.22 11.89
N LYS A 122 -5.58 25.12 13.02
CA LYS A 122 -4.13 25.47 13.13
C LYS A 122 -3.23 24.28 12.82
N ALA A 123 -3.77 23.12 12.42
CA ALA A 123 -2.99 21.96 12.02
C ALA A 123 -2.12 22.29 10.80
N LYS A 124 -0.81 22.05 10.92
CA LYS A 124 0.15 22.27 9.84
C LYS A 124 0.58 20.94 9.23
N LEU A 125 0.66 20.90 7.90
CA LEU A 125 1.23 19.75 7.19
C LEU A 125 2.73 19.64 7.51
N ILE A 126 3.20 18.43 7.79
CA ILE A 126 4.61 18.11 7.99
C ILE A 126 5.14 17.63 6.65
N TYR A 127 5.95 18.46 6.00
CA TYR A 127 6.43 18.20 4.65
C TYR A 127 7.55 17.17 4.60
N GLU A 128 8.39 17.12 5.64
CA GLU A 128 9.55 16.21 5.68
C GLU A 128 9.72 15.61 7.08
N ILE A 129 9.99 14.30 7.12
CA ILE A 129 10.31 13.55 8.33
C ILE A 129 11.59 12.77 8.05
N LYS A 130 12.70 13.18 8.64
CA LYS A 130 14.00 12.50 8.49
C LYS A 130 14.08 11.23 9.30
N ASN A 131 13.50 11.22 10.50
CA ASN A 131 13.49 10.07 11.40
C ASN A 131 12.11 9.90 12.04
N ILE A 132 11.65 8.67 12.10
CA ILE A 132 10.37 8.34 12.73
C ILE A 132 10.64 8.04 14.21
N ASP A 133 10.44 9.04 15.05
CA ASP A 133 10.56 8.94 16.50
C ASP A 133 9.19 8.69 17.18
N LYS A 134 9.22 8.55 18.51
CA LYS A 134 8.00 8.37 19.33
C LYS A 134 6.99 9.52 19.20
N ASN A 135 7.45 10.74 18.87
CA ASN A 135 6.55 11.89 18.69
C ASN A 135 5.78 11.75 17.39
N ILE A 136 6.44 11.37 16.30
CA ILE A 136 5.81 11.09 15.00
C ILE A 136 4.81 9.94 15.13
N GLU A 137 5.17 8.86 15.85
CA GLU A 137 4.26 7.75 16.11
C GLU A 137 3.00 8.18 16.88
N ARG A 138 3.17 9.03 17.89
CA ARG A 138 2.06 9.57 18.68
C ARG A 138 1.13 10.45 17.85
N LEU A 139 1.67 11.30 16.97
CA LEU A 139 0.85 12.10 16.05
C LEU A 139 0.00 11.23 15.13
N ALA A 140 0.51 10.07 14.71
CA ALA A 140 -0.22 9.12 13.88
C ALA A 140 -1.34 8.40 14.62
N THR A 141 -1.18 8.12 15.92
CA THR A 141 -2.16 7.39 16.74
C THR A 141 -3.30 8.25 17.27
N GLN A 142 -3.10 9.57 17.40
CA GLN A 142 -4.15 10.51 17.87
C GLN A 142 -5.34 10.66 16.91
N LYS A 143 -5.29 10.04 15.72
CA LYS A 143 -6.29 10.16 14.64
C LYS A 143 -7.18 8.93 14.46
N THR A 144 -7.35 8.08 15.46
CA THR A 144 -8.25 6.92 15.36
C THR A 144 -9.71 7.34 15.43
N GLY A 145 -10.25 7.87 14.33
CA GLY A 145 -11.68 7.91 14.09
C GLY A 145 -12.19 6.51 13.69
N GLU A 146 -13.43 6.17 14.04
CA GLU A 146 -14.05 4.84 13.92
C GLU A 146 -14.20 4.29 12.48
N PHE A 147 -13.71 4.96 11.45
CA PHE A 147 -13.87 4.57 10.04
C PHE A 147 -12.53 4.43 9.32
N GLY A 148 -11.97 3.23 9.35
CA GLY A 148 -10.89 2.80 8.46
C GLY A 148 -9.75 2.07 9.16
N SER A 149 -9.53 0.80 8.81
CA SER A 149 -8.38 -0.01 9.26
C SER A 149 -7.03 0.51 8.76
N GLY A 150 -7.02 1.50 7.83
CA GLY A 150 -5.85 2.07 7.18
C GLY A 150 -5.58 3.53 7.54
N GLY A 151 -5.57 3.90 8.82
CA GLY A 151 -5.30 5.28 9.25
C GLY A 151 -3.85 5.73 9.07
N MET A 152 -3.53 6.93 9.57
CA MET A 152 -2.15 7.45 9.54
C MET A 152 -1.14 6.51 10.20
N LYS A 153 -1.58 5.70 11.18
CA LYS A 153 -0.73 4.70 11.84
C LYS A 153 -0.17 3.69 10.83
N THR A 154 -1.00 3.15 9.92
CA THR A 154 -0.52 2.18 8.91
C THR A 154 0.48 2.79 7.94
N LYS A 155 0.32 4.08 7.63
CA LYS A 155 1.28 4.83 6.80
C LYS A 155 2.61 5.05 7.51
N ILE A 156 2.59 5.31 8.82
CA ILE A 156 3.84 5.41 9.61
C ILE A 156 4.51 4.04 9.76
N ASP A 157 3.74 2.96 9.93
CA ASP A 157 4.29 1.61 9.96
C ASP A 157 4.92 1.22 8.61
N ALA A 158 4.29 1.60 7.49
CA ALA A 158 4.85 1.46 6.15
C ALA A 158 6.14 2.29 5.98
N ALA A 159 6.15 3.53 6.47
CA ALA A 159 7.33 4.39 6.41
C ALA A 159 8.53 3.81 7.18
N LYS A 160 8.30 3.16 8.32
CA LYS A 160 9.35 2.45 9.05
C LYS A 160 9.96 1.33 8.22
N ILE A 161 9.14 0.54 7.53
CA ILE A 161 9.62 -0.54 6.65
C ILE A 161 10.48 0.05 5.52
N CYS A 162 10.02 1.13 4.89
CA CYS A 162 10.78 1.84 3.86
C CYS A 162 12.11 2.37 4.39
N GLN A 163 12.11 3.05 5.53
CA GLN A 163 13.31 3.59 6.16
C GLN A 163 14.34 2.48 6.47
N PHE A 164 13.88 1.34 6.96
CA PHE A 164 14.74 0.17 7.24
C PHE A 164 15.39 -0.42 5.97
N SER A 165 14.73 -0.29 4.83
CA SER A 165 15.22 -0.81 3.54
C SER A 165 15.93 0.24 2.68
N GLY A 166 16.14 1.45 3.18
CA GLY A 166 16.76 2.55 2.43
C GLY A 166 15.86 3.14 1.33
N CYS A 167 14.56 2.86 1.38
CA CYS A 167 13.56 3.39 0.45
C CYS A 167 12.97 4.68 0.99
N HIS A 168 12.90 5.72 0.17
CA HIS A 168 12.15 6.93 0.51
C HIS A 168 10.64 6.66 0.46
N MET A 169 9.86 7.39 1.26
CA MET A 169 8.41 7.30 1.17
C MET A 169 7.77 8.68 1.11
N ALA A 170 6.81 8.84 0.21
CA ALA A 170 5.98 10.03 0.11
C ALA A 170 4.49 9.67 0.23
N ILE A 171 3.71 10.59 0.79
CA ILE A 171 2.24 10.50 0.82
C ILE A 171 1.70 11.63 -0.05
N ALA A 172 0.86 11.30 -1.03
CA ALA A 172 0.20 12.25 -1.90
C ALA A 172 -1.31 12.05 -1.91
N ASN A 173 -2.06 13.13 -2.13
CA ASN A 173 -3.51 13.06 -2.21
C ASN A 173 -3.93 12.49 -3.58
N GLY A 174 -4.37 11.23 -3.59
CA GLY A 174 -4.82 10.54 -4.80
C GLY A 174 -6.18 11.00 -5.34
N LEU A 175 -6.91 11.85 -4.63
CA LEU A 175 -8.21 12.38 -5.07
C LEU A 175 -8.09 13.59 -5.99
N ILE A 176 -6.91 14.19 -6.08
CA ILE A 176 -6.65 15.31 -6.99
C ILE A 176 -6.15 14.83 -8.34
N ASN A 177 -6.35 15.65 -9.38
CA ASN A 177 -5.83 15.33 -10.69
C ASN A 177 -4.30 15.49 -10.71
N ARG A 178 -3.57 14.52 -11.27
CA ARG A 178 -2.10 14.48 -11.38
C ARG A 178 -1.40 14.64 -10.02
N PRO A 179 -1.65 13.76 -9.06
CA PRO A 179 -1.20 13.91 -7.67
C PRO A 179 0.34 13.90 -7.51
N ILE A 180 1.07 13.36 -8.47
CA ILE A 180 2.54 13.25 -8.43
C ILE A 180 3.23 14.41 -9.17
N GLN A 181 2.49 15.17 -9.98
CA GLN A 181 3.04 16.29 -10.77
C GLN A 181 2.92 17.65 -10.08
N LYS A 182 2.30 17.70 -8.92
CA LYS A 182 2.16 18.89 -8.08
C LYS A 182 3.10 18.82 -6.90
#